data_aa4a529004e43c799dc1e80531612f46
#
_entry.id   aa4a529004e43c799dc1e80531612f46
#
_cell.length_a   1.000
_cell.length_b   1.000
_cell.length_c   1.000
_cell.angle_alpha   90.00
_cell.angle_beta   90.00
_cell.angle_gamma   90.00
#
_symmetry.space_group_name_H-M   'P 1'
#
loop_
_entity.id
_entity.type
_entity.pdbx_description
1 polymer ?
#
loop_
_entity_poly.entity_id
_entity_poly.type
_entity_poly.pdbx_seq_one_letter_code
_entity_poly.pdbx_strand_id
1 'polypeptide(L)'
;MKLSIKYFLLLCIMCLSTIDVCAQNVGKGIIKAPKVPKIKPPRVKPTVNWTAIVAHELRKVNEASSKASTTTSKNTKLPDVRLTIPRTKNSKNKQQEILSSLLSSQGLYRLDSLLKESYVLRFVNYARINSQSTEGEDVTAFPLSMGQRQMARLVEQDLLKMAKNNKSLQVVRSEREYVYAKLPATTKRKLPSIMLMAHLDITPEAPGGNIKPIVHRNYQGGDIVLPSGVVLSPESPQGKHLKESMGKTIITSDGNTLLGADDKTGCTVLVSLICNLLYGKPFEHGDLYFVFSQNEDIGRAADGFETKYVGGNPDVVIDVDGDDPHSFSVENFTAAMRIYTFHGKSAHPGEGYANKYGDALTAASYFVGQIPPYKHPSISRGKQGYIHCYDISHPKDSIGKVISDDYLVKVRLRYFDKLEGDSLRQMLDSAEGKTIEAFPFVKVEASAENLQYENVAYTMYPTLPDIIKKAYASLGKKVSPRSERGGTTSAMIAAKGLRGGACIFSGQQAEHSVYEWTCVEDMVDMTKILQKIIMLINK
;
A
#
# COMPACT_ATOMS: atom_id res chain seq x y z
N MET A 1 -28.82 8.63 -16.50
CA MET A 1 -29.12 8.37 -15.09
C MET A 1 -29.66 6.96 -14.83
N LYS A 2 -30.73 6.47 -15.50
CA LYS A 2 -31.27 5.11 -15.30
C LYS A 2 -30.29 3.96 -15.56
N LEU A 3 -29.38 4.07 -16.53
CA LEU A 3 -28.38 3.07 -16.87
C LEU A 3 -27.29 2.96 -15.80
N SER A 4 -26.89 4.10 -15.23
CA SER A 4 -25.85 4.20 -14.18
C SER A 4 -26.23 3.48 -12.89
N ILE A 5 -27.51 3.45 -12.52
CA ILE A 5 -28.01 2.83 -11.28
C ILE A 5 -28.11 1.31 -11.41
N LYS A 6 -28.44 0.81 -12.62
CA LYS A 6 -28.44 -0.63 -12.89
C LYS A 6 -27.03 -1.22 -12.71
N TYR A 7 -26.01 -0.50 -13.17
CA TYR A 7 -24.61 -0.88 -12.99
C TYR A 7 -24.16 -0.73 -11.54
N PHE A 8 -24.61 0.31 -10.83
CA PHE A 8 -24.29 0.51 -9.42
C PHE A 8 -24.90 -0.58 -8.52
N LEU A 9 -26.12 -1.02 -8.80
CA LEU A 9 -26.78 -2.13 -8.08
C LEU A 9 -26.06 -3.47 -8.31
N LEU A 10 -25.67 -3.73 -9.56
CA LEU A 10 -24.88 -4.91 -9.91
C LEU A 10 -23.53 -4.88 -9.18
N LEU A 11 -22.91 -3.71 -9.09
CA LEU A 11 -21.69 -3.44 -8.36
C LEU A 11 -21.81 -3.80 -6.87
N CYS A 12 -22.83 -3.29 -6.18
CA CYS A 12 -23.06 -3.56 -4.75
C CYS A 12 -23.28 -5.05 -4.48
N ILE A 13 -24.09 -5.73 -5.30
CA ILE A 13 -24.39 -7.15 -5.16
C ILE A 13 -23.13 -8.01 -5.40
N MET A 14 -22.33 -7.67 -6.41
CA MET A 14 -21.12 -8.43 -6.75
C MET A 14 -19.98 -8.17 -5.75
N CYS A 15 -19.81 -6.94 -5.25
CA CYS A 15 -18.86 -6.65 -4.19
C CYS A 15 -19.17 -7.43 -2.91
N LEU A 16 -20.45 -7.56 -2.55
CA LEU A 16 -20.88 -8.30 -1.36
C LEU A 16 -20.77 -9.82 -1.56
N SER A 17 -21.11 -10.36 -2.74
CA SER A 17 -21.00 -11.79 -3.04
C SER A 17 -19.56 -12.29 -3.12
N THR A 18 -18.61 -11.45 -3.50
CA THR A 18 -17.18 -11.79 -3.49
C THR A 18 -16.62 -11.93 -2.07
N ILE A 19 -17.19 -11.22 -1.10
CA ILE A 19 -16.75 -11.20 0.29
C ILE A 19 -17.27 -12.41 1.09
N ASP A 20 -18.49 -12.88 0.82
CA ASP A 20 -19.14 -13.97 1.56
C ASP A 20 -18.37 -15.31 1.47
N VAL A 21 -17.71 -15.58 0.35
CA VAL A 21 -16.95 -16.82 0.13
C VAL A 21 -15.58 -16.81 0.85
N CYS A 22 -15.01 -15.62 1.15
CA CYS A 22 -13.75 -15.53 1.90
C CYS A 22 -13.94 -15.86 3.38
N ALA A 23 -15.06 -15.45 3.98
CA ALA A 23 -15.37 -15.72 5.38
C ALA A 23 -15.56 -17.22 5.67
N GLN A 24 -15.97 -18.01 4.66
CA GLN A 24 -16.22 -19.45 4.81
C GLN A 24 -14.95 -20.33 4.65
N ASN A 25 -13.90 -19.87 4.01
CA ASN A 25 -12.71 -20.68 3.68
C ASN A 25 -11.54 -20.54 4.65
N VAL A 26 -11.55 -19.59 5.56
CA VAL A 26 -10.47 -19.42 6.57
C VAL A 26 -10.46 -20.56 7.62
N GLY A 27 -11.49 -21.40 7.65
CA GLY A 27 -11.65 -22.53 8.60
C GLY A 27 -11.20 -23.91 8.12
N LYS A 28 -10.77 -24.08 6.86
CA LYS A 28 -10.49 -25.43 6.29
C LYS A 28 -9.09 -25.61 5.71
N GLY A 29 -8.07 -25.25 6.45
CA GLY A 29 -6.68 -25.60 6.14
C GLY A 29 -6.13 -26.58 7.17
N ILE A 30 -6.32 -27.87 6.97
CA ILE A 30 -5.74 -28.90 7.84
C ILE A 30 -4.32 -29.19 7.35
N ILE A 31 -3.33 -28.68 8.07
CA ILE A 31 -1.97 -29.22 8.06
C ILE A 31 -1.78 -30.00 9.34
N LYS A 32 -1.46 -31.29 9.23
CA LYS A 32 -1.12 -32.15 10.36
C LYS A 32 0.16 -31.64 11.02
N ALA A 33 0.06 -31.09 12.21
CA ALA A 33 1.18 -30.78 13.08
C ALA A 33 1.18 -31.73 14.31
N PRO A 34 2.31 -31.90 15.00
CA PRO A 34 2.48 -32.88 16.05
C PRO A 34 1.64 -32.54 17.30
N LYS A 35 1.29 -33.57 18.07
CA LYS A 35 0.36 -33.55 19.22
C LYS A 35 0.77 -32.53 20.30
N VAL A 36 -0.04 -31.50 20.47
CA VAL A 36 -0.02 -30.58 21.61
C VAL A 36 -1.37 -30.71 22.39
N PRO A 37 -1.41 -30.49 23.72
CA PRO A 37 -2.58 -30.82 24.55
C PRO A 37 -3.85 -30.04 24.16
N LYS A 38 -5.00 -30.70 24.28
CA LYS A 38 -6.32 -30.20 23.92
C LYS A 38 -6.74 -28.99 24.76
N ILE A 39 -6.63 -27.78 24.19
CA ILE A 39 -7.37 -26.61 24.64
C ILE A 39 -8.64 -26.55 23.78
N LYS A 40 -9.83 -26.52 24.42
CA LYS A 40 -11.10 -26.36 23.70
C LYS A 40 -11.10 -25.01 22.96
N PRO A 41 -11.37 -24.98 21.64
CA PRO A 41 -11.48 -23.71 20.92
C PRO A 41 -12.69 -22.91 21.42
N PRO A 42 -12.60 -21.58 21.48
CA PRO A 42 -13.76 -20.74 21.78
C PRO A 42 -14.83 -20.93 20.69
N ARG A 43 -16.11 -20.98 21.12
CA ARG A 43 -17.24 -21.06 20.19
C ARG A 43 -17.22 -19.88 19.23
N VAL A 44 -16.96 -20.17 17.96
CA VAL A 44 -17.11 -19.18 16.86
C VAL A 44 -18.59 -18.83 16.77
N LYS A 45 -18.93 -17.55 16.92
CA LYS A 45 -20.28 -17.04 16.67
C LYS A 45 -20.64 -17.28 15.19
N PRO A 46 -21.91 -17.52 14.84
CA PRO A 46 -22.31 -17.89 13.49
C PRO A 46 -21.88 -16.82 12.48
N THR A 47 -21.31 -17.27 11.37
CA THR A 47 -20.95 -16.46 10.20
C THR A 47 -22.18 -15.72 9.70
N VAL A 48 -22.04 -14.41 9.53
CA VAL A 48 -23.11 -13.55 9.03
C VAL A 48 -23.37 -13.91 7.55
N ASN A 49 -24.57 -14.38 7.25
CA ASN A 49 -24.99 -14.67 5.86
C ASN A 49 -25.41 -13.36 5.18
N TRP A 50 -24.46 -12.72 4.52
CA TRP A 50 -24.66 -11.42 3.87
C TRP A 50 -25.63 -11.47 2.68
N THR A 51 -25.71 -12.59 1.96
CA THR A 51 -26.71 -12.79 0.90
C THR A 51 -28.12 -12.72 1.47
N ALA A 52 -28.33 -13.25 2.68
CA ALA A 52 -29.61 -13.17 3.38
C ALA A 52 -29.89 -11.74 3.89
N ILE A 53 -28.87 -11.00 4.34
CA ILE A 53 -29.03 -9.60 4.79
C ILE A 53 -29.37 -8.69 3.60
N VAL A 54 -28.66 -8.80 2.50
CA VAL A 54 -28.95 -8.03 1.28
C VAL A 54 -30.33 -8.36 0.75
N ALA A 55 -30.71 -9.65 0.70
CA ALA A 55 -32.05 -10.07 0.33
C ALA A 55 -33.14 -9.59 1.30
N HIS A 56 -32.80 -9.47 2.60
CA HIS A 56 -33.70 -8.92 3.61
C HIS A 56 -33.88 -7.40 3.46
N GLU A 57 -32.82 -6.64 3.21
CA GLU A 57 -32.89 -5.19 2.99
C GLU A 57 -33.58 -4.86 1.65
N LEU A 58 -33.35 -5.62 0.59
CA LEU A 58 -34.10 -5.50 -0.67
C LEU A 58 -35.60 -5.81 -0.48
N ARG A 59 -35.97 -6.74 0.43
CA ARG A 59 -37.37 -6.97 0.81
C ARG A 59 -37.99 -5.79 1.55
N LYS A 60 -37.28 -5.18 2.52
CA LYS A 60 -37.76 -3.98 3.22
C LYS A 60 -38.00 -2.80 2.27
N VAL A 61 -37.13 -2.63 1.24
CA VAL A 61 -37.32 -1.63 0.18
C VAL A 61 -38.60 -1.92 -0.62
N ASN A 62 -38.88 -3.17 -0.96
CA ASN A 62 -40.09 -3.55 -1.66
C ASN A 62 -41.37 -3.41 -0.79
N GLU A 63 -41.29 -3.74 0.51
CA GLU A 63 -42.40 -3.60 1.45
C GLU A 63 -42.73 -2.14 1.77
N ALA A 64 -41.71 -1.25 1.85
CA ALA A 64 -41.91 0.18 2.01
C ALA A 64 -42.58 0.80 0.78
N SER A 65 -42.26 0.30 -0.42
CA SER A 65 -42.86 0.71 -1.69
C SER A 65 -44.33 0.25 -1.83
N SER A 66 -44.69 -0.92 -1.27
CA SER A 66 -46.06 -1.43 -1.29
C SER A 66 -46.96 -0.79 -0.22
N LYS A 67 -46.39 -0.29 0.91
CA LYS A 67 -47.12 0.41 1.96
C LYS A 67 -47.51 1.85 1.61
N ALA A 68 -46.88 2.43 0.62
CA ALA A 68 -47.24 3.78 0.14
C ALA A 68 -48.53 3.78 -0.71
N SER A 69 -49.09 2.63 -1.06
CA SER A 69 -50.26 2.52 -1.94
C SER A 69 -51.54 1.92 -1.28
N THR A 70 -51.52 1.52 0.01
CA THR A 70 -52.74 1.07 0.67
C THR A 70 -52.66 1.24 2.21
N THR A 71 -53.45 2.15 2.73
CA THR A 71 -54.00 2.05 4.09
C THR A 71 -54.94 0.83 4.15
N THR A 72 -54.61 -0.15 4.97
CA THR A 72 -55.47 -0.94 5.84
C THR A 72 -54.96 -2.38 6.09
N SER A 73 -54.93 -2.75 7.40
CA SER A 73 -55.21 -4.06 7.97
C SER A 73 -54.18 -5.20 8.01
N LYS A 74 -53.69 -5.39 9.26
CA LYS A 74 -53.49 -6.66 10.07
C LYS A 74 -52.72 -7.88 9.54
N ASN A 75 -51.72 -8.22 10.36
CA ASN A 75 -51.18 -9.56 10.75
C ASN A 75 -51.22 -10.73 9.75
N THR A 76 -50.02 -11.23 9.37
CA THR A 76 -49.77 -12.68 9.29
C THR A 76 -48.27 -13.02 9.12
N LYS A 77 -47.92 -14.26 9.51
CA LYS A 77 -46.61 -14.91 9.59
C LYS A 77 -45.86 -14.98 8.24
N LEU A 78 -44.53 -14.90 8.34
CA LEU A 78 -43.58 -15.01 7.21
C LEU A 78 -43.48 -16.43 6.65
N PRO A 79 -43.49 -16.63 5.30
CA PRO A 79 -43.03 -17.84 4.66
C PRO A 79 -41.62 -17.70 4.09
N ASP A 80 -40.92 -18.82 4.09
CA ASP A 80 -39.58 -19.03 3.54
C ASP A 80 -39.57 -18.84 2.01
N VAL A 81 -38.71 -17.93 1.45
CA VAL A 81 -38.72 -17.66 0.01
C VAL A 81 -37.32 -17.81 -0.56
N ARG A 82 -37.11 -18.87 -1.32
CA ARG A 82 -36.00 -19.03 -2.27
C ARG A 82 -36.14 -18.03 -3.43
N LEU A 83 -35.08 -17.25 -3.69
CA LEU A 83 -35.00 -16.35 -4.84
C LEU A 83 -34.87 -17.15 -6.15
N THR A 84 -35.97 -17.50 -6.75
CA THR A 84 -36.06 -17.84 -8.17
C THR A 84 -36.57 -16.61 -8.91
N ILE A 85 -35.75 -16.04 -9.83
CA ILE A 85 -36.16 -14.94 -10.71
C ILE A 85 -37.10 -15.51 -11.78
N PRO A 86 -38.41 -15.22 -11.77
CA PRO A 86 -39.29 -15.69 -12.84
C PRO A 86 -39.07 -14.87 -14.11
N ARG A 87 -38.74 -15.54 -15.19
CA ARG A 87 -38.78 -14.94 -16.53
C ARG A 87 -40.27 -14.88 -16.99
N THR A 88 -40.94 -13.79 -16.70
CA THR A 88 -42.28 -13.53 -17.25
C THR A 88 -42.35 -12.13 -17.87
N LYS A 89 -43.22 -12.00 -18.90
CA LYS A 89 -43.39 -10.78 -19.74
C LYS A 89 -43.76 -9.49 -18.96
N ASN A 90 -44.13 -9.58 -17.68
CA ASN A 90 -44.40 -8.44 -16.79
C ASN A 90 -43.16 -7.85 -16.06
N SER A 91 -41.95 -8.27 -16.45
CA SER A 91 -40.72 -7.88 -15.75
C SER A 91 -40.32 -6.40 -15.91
N LYS A 92 -40.77 -5.72 -16.96
CA LYS A 92 -40.42 -4.31 -17.24
C LYS A 92 -41.04 -3.35 -16.22
N ASN A 93 -42.31 -3.53 -15.86
CA ASN A 93 -42.97 -2.66 -14.87
C ASN A 93 -42.42 -2.87 -13.47
N LYS A 94 -42.19 -4.13 -13.05
CA LYS A 94 -41.61 -4.46 -11.77
C LYS A 94 -40.17 -3.99 -11.63
N GLN A 95 -39.38 -4.04 -12.72
CA GLN A 95 -38.04 -3.45 -12.76
C GLN A 95 -38.06 -1.91 -12.68
N GLN A 96 -39.06 -1.25 -13.26
CA GLN A 96 -39.24 0.20 -13.14
C GLN A 96 -39.64 0.63 -11.73
N GLU A 97 -40.49 -0.15 -11.05
CA GLU A 97 -40.90 0.09 -9.65
C GLU A 97 -39.72 -0.10 -8.69
N ILE A 98 -38.94 -1.17 -8.83
CA ILE A 98 -37.71 -1.38 -8.08
C ILE A 98 -36.71 -0.23 -8.33
N LEU A 99 -36.56 0.19 -9.57
CA LEU A 99 -35.67 1.30 -9.94
C LEU A 99 -36.14 2.62 -9.33
N SER A 100 -37.45 2.90 -9.32
CA SER A 100 -38.00 4.13 -8.72
C SER A 100 -37.87 4.13 -7.20
N SER A 101 -38.02 2.98 -6.54
CA SER A 101 -37.81 2.81 -5.12
C SER A 101 -36.33 3.00 -4.73
N LEU A 102 -35.41 2.46 -5.51
CA LEU A 102 -33.96 2.63 -5.31
C LEU A 102 -33.47 4.05 -5.63
N LEU A 103 -34.21 4.80 -6.45
CA LEU A 103 -33.98 6.21 -6.75
C LEU A 103 -34.56 7.15 -5.68
N SER A 104 -35.36 6.64 -4.75
CA SER A 104 -35.77 7.42 -3.58
C SER A 104 -34.55 7.79 -2.71
N SER A 105 -34.64 8.90 -1.98
CA SER A 105 -33.55 9.31 -1.08
C SER A 105 -33.18 8.22 -0.05
N GLN A 106 -34.14 7.42 0.42
CA GLN A 106 -33.89 6.27 1.28
C GLN A 106 -33.19 5.12 0.56
N GLY A 107 -33.55 4.84 -0.69
CA GLY A 107 -32.90 3.80 -1.52
C GLY A 107 -31.45 4.16 -1.83
N LEU A 108 -31.18 5.41 -2.18
CA LEU A 108 -29.82 5.92 -2.42
C LEU A 108 -28.96 5.87 -1.17
N TYR A 109 -29.50 6.24 0.00
CA TYR A 109 -28.82 6.14 1.29
C TYR A 109 -28.44 4.69 1.62
N ARG A 110 -29.33 3.72 1.38
CA ARG A 110 -29.06 2.28 1.59
C ARG A 110 -27.98 1.75 0.66
N LEU A 111 -27.99 2.17 -0.61
CA LEU A 111 -26.96 1.78 -1.59
C LEU A 111 -25.58 2.32 -1.20
N ASP A 112 -25.50 3.56 -0.74
CA ASP A 112 -24.27 4.17 -0.23
C ASP A 112 -23.76 3.42 1.01
N SER A 113 -24.66 3.08 1.93
CA SER A 113 -24.33 2.28 3.13
C SER A 113 -23.79 0.89 2.77
N LEU A 114 -24.39 0.19 1.80
CA LEU A 114 -23.92 -1.12 1.33
C LEU A 114 -22.55 -1.03 0.63
N LEU A 115 -22.34 0.03 -0.13
CA LEU A 115 -21.04 0.28 -0.76
C LEU A 115 -19.96 0.46 0.30
N LYS A 116 -20.17 1.34 1.27
CA LYS A 116 -19.23 1.55 2.39
C LYS A 116 -18.96 0.27 3.16
N GLU A 117 -19.99 -0.54 3.42
CA GLU A 117 -19.84 -1.82 4.08
C GLU A 117 -18.93 -2.79 3.31
N SER A 118 -18.93 -2.75 1.97
CA SER A 118 -18.03 -3.57 1.16
C SER A 118 -16.56 -3.19 1.37
N TYR A 119 -16.26 -1.90 1.57
CA TYR A 119 -14.90 -1.45 1.92
C TYR A 119 -14.51 -1.87 3.34
N VAL A 120 -15.40 -1.71 4.31
CA VAL A 120 -15.18 -2.17 5.69
C VAL A 120 -14.79 -3.65 5.71
N LEU A 121 -15.60 -4.49 5.07
CA LEU A 121 -15.39 -5.94 5.08
C LEU A 121 -14.07 -6.34 4.39
N ARG A 122 -13.76 -5.74 3.23
CA ARG A 122 -12.52 -6.01 2.52
C ARG A 122 -11.32 -5.59 3.34
N PHE A 123 -11.29 -4.34 3.80
CA PHE A 123 -10.20 -3.83 4.59
C PHE A 123 -9.98 -4.62 5.88
N VAL A 124 -11.03 -4.90 6.64
CA VAL A 124 -10.95 -5.69 7.89
C VAL A 124 -10.40 -7.10 7.63
N ASN A 125 -10.78 -7.74 6.51
CA ASN A 125 -10.23 -9.05 6.16
C ASN A 125 -8.74 -8.97 5.82
N TYR A 126 -8.31 -7.94 5.11
CA TYR A 126 -6.90 -7.71 4.78
C TYR A 126 -6.09 -7.35 6.04
N ALA A 127 -6.60 -6.45 6.87
CA ALA A 127 -5.94 -6.00 8.09
C ALA A 127 -5.65 -7.13 9.09
N ARG A 128 -6.50 -8.15 9.17
CA ARG A 128 -6.32 -9.31 10.06
C ARG A 128 -5.10 -10.18 9.73
N ILE A 129 -4.55 -10.06 8.54
CA ILE A 129 -3.37 -10.82 8.13
C ILE A 129 -2.12 -10.07 8.60
N ASN A 130 -1.32 -10.68 9.47
CA ASN A 130 0.00 -10.17 9.77
C ASN A 130 0.92 -10.46 8.59
N SER A 131 1.07 -9.50 7.69
CA SER A 131 1.91 -9.58 6.51
C SER A 131 3.23 -8.82 6.67
N GLN A 132 3.76 -8.72 7.91
CA GLN A 132 5.03 -8.03 8.14
C GLN A 132 6.12 -8.56 7.22
N SER A 133 6.81 -7.63 6.56
CA SER A 133 8.06 -7.89 5.88
C SER A 133 9.16 -8.16 6.91
N THR A 134 10.13 -8.97 6.53
CA THR A 134 11.26 -9.31 7.39
C THR A 134 12.53 -9.27 6.56
N GLU A 135 13.57 -8.64 7.07
CA GLU A 135 14.91 -8.80 6.51
C GLU A 135 15.37 -10.22 6.83
N GLY A 136 15.66 -11.02 5.81
CA GLY A 136 16.26 -12.34 5.97
C GLY A 136 17.72 -12.23 6.38
N GLU A 137 18.27 -13.29 6.98
CA GLU A 137 19.72 -13.37 7.25
C GLU A 137 20.54 -13.33 5.96
N ASP A 138 20.01 -13.91 4.88
CA ASP A 138 20.60 -13.86 3.54
C ASP A 138 20.03 -12.65 2.78
N VAL A 139 20.83 -11.60 2.69
CA VAL A 139 20.49 -10.36 1.96
C VAL A 139 20.34 -10.57 0.43
N THR A 140 20.81 -11.71 -0.10
CA THR A 140 20.65 -12.06 -1.52
C THR A 140 19.35 -12.80 -1.79
N ALA A 141 18.75 -13.43 -0.78
CA ALA A 141 17.44 -14.06 -0.89
C ALA A 141 16.33 -13.01 -0.90
N PHE A 142 15.24 -13.30 -1.60
CA PHE A 142 14.03 -12.50 -1.53
C PHE A 142 13.22 -12.94 -0.29
N PRO A 143 13.27 -12.18 0.82
CA PRO A 143 12.58 -12.57 2.05
C PRO A 143 11.08 -12.49 1.82
N LEU A 144 10.34 -13.50 2.25
CA LEU A 144 8.90 -13.53 2.07
C LEU A 144 8.24 -14.25 3.24
N SER A 145 7.61 -13.49 4.12
CA SER A 145 6.90 -14.03 5.27
C SER A 145 5.67 -14.85 4.86
N MET A 146 5.23 -15.74 5.73
CA MET A 146 3.99 -16.51 5.51
C MET A 146 2.77 -15.59 5.43
N GLY A 147 2.77 -14.47 6.16
CA GLY A 147 1.70 -13.48 6.11
C GLY A 147 1.62 -12.76 4.77
N GLN A 148 2.75 -12.38 4.19
CA GLN A 148 2.81 -11.81 2.85
C GLN A 148 2.22 -12.77 1.80
N ARG A 149 2.56 -14.07 1.87
CA ARG A 149 1.98 -15.11 1.00
C ARG A 149 0.47 -15.26 1.19
N GLN A 150 -0.01 -15.16 2.44
CA GLN A 150 -1.45 -15.23 2.73
C GLN A 150 -2.20 -14.01 2.18
N MET A 151 -1.61 -12.81 2.33
CA MET A 151 -2.18 -11.57 1.81
C MET A 151 -2.27 -11.59 0.28
N ALA A 152 -1.19 -12.00 -0.42
CA ALA A 152 -1.18 -12.17 -1.86
C ALA A 152 -2.28 -13.13 -2.36
N ARG A 153 -2.43 -14.28 -1.70
CA ARG A 153 -3.49 -15.25 -2.04
C ARG A 153 -4.89 -14.69 -1.82
N LEU A 154 -5.08 -13.89 -0.78
CA LEU A 154 -6.39 -13.30 -0.50
C LEU A 154 -6.77 -12.26 -1.57
N VAL A 155 -5.85 -11.38 -1.94
CA VAL A 155 -6.05 -10.41 -3.03
C VAL A 155 -6.28 -11.12 -4.36
N GLU A 156 -5.45 -12.12 -4.70
CA GLU A 156 -5.64 -12.96 -5.89
C GLU A 156 -7.03 -13.59 -5.93
N GLN A 157 -7.49 -14.18 -4.83
CA GLN A 157 -8.82 -14.80 -4.75
C GLN A 157 -9.95 -13.81 -5.00
N ASP A 158 -9.87 -12.60 -4.46
CA ASP A 158 -10.87 -11.56 -4.68
C ASP A 158 -10.91 -11.15 -6.17
N LEU A 159 -9.76 -11.00 -6.80
CA LEU A 159 -9.65 -10.70 -8.23
C LEU A 159 -10.13 -11.85 -9.13
N LEU A 160 -9.77 -13.10 -8.80
CA LEU A 160 -10.20 -14.28 -9.55
C LEU A 160 -11.72 -14.49 -9.50
N LYS A 161 -12.39 -14.14 -8.39
CA LYS A 161 -13.87 -14.14 -8.32
C LYS A 161 -14.47 -13.16 -9.32
N MET A 162 -13.88 -11.97 -9.45
CA MET A 162 -14.30 -11.00 -10.48
C MET A 162 -14.01 -11.51 -11.90
N ALA A 163 -12.83 -12.08 -12.15
CA ALA A 163 -12.43 -12.64 -13.44
C ALA A 163 -13.30 -13.83 -13.87
N LYS A 164 -13.81 -14.62 -12.91
CA LYS A 164 -14.78 -15.70 -13.21
C LYS A 164 -16.05 -15.16 -13.87
N ASN A 165 -16.50 -13.99 -13.43
CA ASN A 165 -17.72 -13.35 -13.91
C ASN A 165 -17.47 -12.39 -15.09
N ASN A 166 -16.25 -11.88 -15.24
CA ASN A 166 -15.85 -11.00 -16.34
C ASN A 166 -14.47 -11.40 -16.88
N LYS A 167 -14.45 -12.02 -18.06
CA LYS A 167 -13.26 -12.58 -18.69
C LYS A 167 -12.25 -11.54 -19.21
N SER A 168 -12.60 -10.25 -19.20
CA SER A 168 -11.66 -9.20 -19.56
C SER A 168 -10.58 -9.00 -18.49
N LEU A 169 -10.86 -9.32 -17.23
CA LEU A 169 -9.88 -9.24 -16.15
C LEU A 169 -8.92 -10.44 -16.21
N GLN A 170 -7.66 -10.16 -16.42
CA GLN A 170 -6.56 -11.12 -16.37
C GLN A 170 -5.85 -10.99 -15.03
N VAL A 171 -5.60 -12.11 -14.34
CA VAL A 171 -4.98 -12.12 -13.01
C VAL A 171 -3.85 -13.13 -13.00
N VAL A 172 -2.70 -12.74 -12.50
CA VAL A 172 -1.52 -13.60 -12.33
C VAL A 172 -0.89 -13.32 -10.97
N ARG A 173 -0.53 -14.38 -10.24
CA ARG A 173 0.36 -14.31 -9.09
C ARG A 173 1.71 -14.91 -9.48
N SER A 174 2.77 -14.12 -9.33
CA SER A 174 4.13 -14.54 -9.71
C SER A 174 4.74 -15.51 -8.68
N GLU A 175 5.88 -16.11 -9.02
CA GLU A 175 6.64 -16.96 -8.10
C GLU A 175 7.11 -16.23 -6.85
N ARG A 176 7.30 -14.91 -6.96
CA ARG A 176 7.65 -14.03 -5.82
C ARG A 176 6.42 -13.45 -5.12
N GLU A 177 5.24 -14.05 -5.35
CA GLU A 177 3.98 -13.73 -4.68
C GLU A 177 3.46 -12.30 -4.94
N TYR A 178 3.96 -11.60 -6.00
CA TYR A 178 3.33 -10.37 -6.49
C TYR A 178 2.04 -10.73 -7.21
N VAL A 179 0.99 -9.93 -6.99
CA VAL A 179 -0.27 -10.10 -7.69
C VAL A 179 -0.39 -9.04 -8.76
N TYR A 180 -0.57 -9.47 -10.00
CA TYR A 180 -0.77 -8.61 -11.17
C TYR A 180 -2.18 -8.80 -11.70
N ALA A 181 -2.86 -7.69 -12.01
CA ALA A 181 -4.11 -7.73 -12.72
C ALA A 181 -4.06 -6.81 -13.93
N LYS A 182 -4.67 -7.23 -15.04
CA LYS A 182 -4.76 -6.43 -16.26
C LYS A 182 -6.19 -6.33 -16.74
N LEU A 183 -6.61 -5.10 -17.08
CA LEU A 183 -7.78 -4.81 -17.90
C LEU A 183 -7.28 -4.30 -19.25
N PRO A 184 -7.51 -5.05 -20.35
CA PRO A 184 -7.13 -4.62 -21.68
C PRO A 184 -7.84 -3.34 -22.11
N ALA A 185 -7.24 -2.60 -23.03
CA ALA A 185 -7.83 -1.42 -23.64
C ALA A 185 -9.23 -1.69 -24.15
N THR A 186 -10.15 -0.76 -23.91
CA THR A 186 -11.57 -0.85 -24.34
C THR A 186 -11.82 -0.24 -25.71
N THR A 187 -10.81 0.30 -26.35
CA THR A 187 -10.89 1.00 -27.64
C THR A 187 -9.69 0.68 -28.52
N LYS A 188 -9.84 0.86 -29.84
CA LYS A 188 -8.74 0.75 -30.81
C LYS A 188 -7.88 2.03 -30.90
N ARG A 189 -8.32 3.12 -30.27
CA ARG A 189 -7.51 4.35 -30.17
C ARG A 189 -6.25 4.04 -29.36
N LYS A 190 -5.12 4.61 -29.76
CA LYS A 190 -3.87 4.53 -28.99
C LYS A 190 -3.98 5.46 -27.79
N LEU A 191 -4.36 4.92 -26.65
CA LEU A 191 -4.44 5.61 -25.37
C LEU A 191 -3.28 5.20 -24.48
N PRO A 192 -2.81 6.08 -23.56
CA PRO A 192 -1.74 5.73 -22.63
C PRO A 192 -2.09 4.51 -21.78
N SER A 193 -1.11 3.66 -21.56
CA SER A 193 -1.17 2.58 -20.58
C SER A 193 -0.94 3.13 -19.17
N ILE A 194 -1.66 2.60 -18.18
CA ILE A 194 -1.61 3.09 -16.80
C ILE A 194 -1.33 1.93 -15.88
N MET A 195 -0.34 2.08 -15.00
CA MET A 195 -0.05 1.16 -13.91
C MET A 195 -0.40 1.82 -12.57
N LEU A 196 -1.15 1.11 -11.74
CA LEU A 196 -1.50 1.50 -10.38
C LEU A 196 -0.95 0.45 -9.42
N MET A 197 -0.35 0.91 -8.32
CA MET A 197 0.36 0.04 -7.39
C MET A 197 -0.09 0.26 -5.96
N ALA A 198 0.00 -0.79 -5.15
CA ALA A 198 -0.16 -0.82 -3.70
C ALA A 198 0.69 -1.96 -3.15
N HIS A 199 1.11 -1.93 -1.89
CA HIS A 199 1.88 -3.04 -1.34
C HIS A 199 1.08 -3.92 -0.38
N LEU A 200 1.54 -5.17 -0.25
CA LEU A 200 0.86 -6.24 0.51
C LEU A 200 1.42 -6.43 1.91
N ASP A 201 2.68 -6.06 2.09
CA ASP A 201 3.36 -6.16 3.37
C ASP A 201 2.94 -5.05 4.33
N ILE A 202 3.37 -5.14 5.55
CA ILE A 202 3.27 -4.13 6.60
C ILE A 202 4.61 -4.03 7.29
N THR A 203 4.91 -2.88 7.85
CA THR A 203 6.21 -2.56 8.45
C THR A 203 6.59 -3.48 9.61
N PRO A 204 7.88 -3.83 9.76
CA PRO A 204 8.38 -4.46 10.98
C PRO A 204 8.65 -3.48 12.14
N GLU A 205 8.48 -2.16 11.94
CA GLU A 205 8.83 -1.13 12.93
C GLU A 205 7.88 -1.09 14.13
N ALA A 206 6.65 -1.60 13.98
CA ALA A 206 5.69 -1.71 15.06
C ALA A 206 5.14 -3.14 15.17
N PRO A 207 4.62 -3.57 16.34
CA PRO A 207 4.09 -4.92 16.50
C PRO A 207 2.97 -5.24 15.51
N GLY A 208 3.12 -6.32 14.72
CA GLY A 208 2.15 -6.77 13.70
C GLY A 208 1.50 -8.12 14.02
N GLY A 209 1.43 -8.52 15.27
CA GLY A 209 0.97 -9.83 15.72
C GLY A 209 -0.50 -10.16 15.40
N ASN A 210 -1.33 -10.39 16.41
CA ASN A 210 -2.76 -10.68 16.23
C ASN A 210 -3.56 -9.37 16.05
N ILE A 211 -3.57 -8.84 14.84
CA ILE A 211 -4.25 -7.58 14.51
C ILE A 211 -5.75 -7.73 14.70
N LYS A 212 -6.36 -6.84 15.48
CA LYS A 212 -7.78 -6.80 15.78
C LYS A 212 -8.40 -5.48 15.33
N PRO A 213 -8.87 -5.39 14.08
CA PRO A 213 -9.51 -4.18 13.59
C PRO A 213 -10.81 -3.88 14.34
N ILE A 214 -10.99 -2.62 14.74
CA ILE A 214 -12.18 -2.09 15.43
C ILE A 214 -12.83 -1.03 14.54
N VAL A 215 -14.12 -1.18 14.28
CA VAL A 215 -14.89 -0.28 13.41
C VAL A 215 -15.69 0.69 14.26
N HIS A 216 -15.34 1.97 14.20
CA HIS A 216 -16.02 3.08 14.85
C HIS A 216 -16.94 3.76 13.85
N ARG A 217 -18.24 3.44 13.90
CA ARG A 217 -19.21 4.00 12.95
C ARG A 217 -19.72 5.35 13.44
N ASN A 218 -19.92 6.28 12.47
CA ASN A 218 -20.47 7.59 12.74
C ASN A 218 -19.69 8.32 13.86
N TYR A 219 -18.38 8.49 13.65
CA TYR A 219 -17.49 9.15 14.59
C TYR A 219 -17.98 10.55 14.93
N GLN A 220 -18.17 10.84 16.23
CA GLN A 220 -18.78 12.09 16.70
C GLN A 220 -17.75 13.16 17.09
N GLY A 221 -16.46 12.91 16.83
CA GLY A 221 -15.37 13.80 17.27
C GLY A 221 -14.82 13.40 18.64
N GLY A 222 -13.72 14.06 19.04
CA GLY A 222 -13.01 13.78 20.29
C GLY A 222 -12.06 12.59 20.20
N ASP A 223 -11.55 12.19 21.35
CA ASP A 223 -10.56 11.13 21.46
C ASP A 223 -11.17 9.74 21.23
N ILE A 224 -10.43 8.86 20.55
CA ILE A 224 -10.74 7.44 20.46
C ILE A 224 -9.78 6.70 21.41
N VAL A 225 -10.33 6.20 22.51
CA VAL A 225 -9.58 5.38 23.47
C VAL A 225 -9.61 3.93 23.04
N LEU A 226 -8.44 3.39 22.70
CA LEU A 226 -8.28 2.01 22.24
C LEU A 226 -8.24 1.04 23.44
N PRO A 227 -8.59 -0.25 23.26
CA PRO A 227 -8.59 -1.24 24.34
C PRO A 227 -7.26 -1.39 25.10
N SER A 228 -6.13 -1.10 24.49
CA SER A 228 -4.80 -1.08 25.13
C SER A 228 -4.58 0.11 26.07
N GLY A 229 -5.47 1.12 26.04
CA GLY A 229 -5.29 2.40 26.72
C GLY A 229 -4.60 3.47 25.85
N VAL A 230 -4.17 3.14 24.65
CA VAL A 230 -3.67 4.13 23.66
C VAL A 230 -4.82 5.08 23.30
N VAL A 231 -4.54 6.38 23.27
CA VAL A 231 -5.50 7.44 22.94
C VAL A 231 -5.13 8.05 21.59
N LEU A 232 -6.00 7.89 20.61
CA LEU A 232 -5.91 8.56 19.33
C LEU A 232 -6.71 9.87 19.41
N SER A 233 -6.01 11.00 19.55
CA SER A 233 -6.61 12.33 19.76
C SER A 233 -6.54 13.17 18.49
N PRO A 234 -7.61 13.91 18.13
CA PRO A 234 -7.57 14.92 17.05
C PRO A 234 -6.54 16.04 17.29
N GLU A 235 -6.10 16.22 18.53
CA GLU A 235 -5.09 17.22 18.91
C GLU A 235 -3.66 16.68 18.80
N SER A 236 -3.49 15.36 18.61
CA SER A 236 -2.19 14.74 18.42
C SER A 236 -1.76 14.75 16.95
N PRO A 237 -0.46 14.69 16.63
CA PRO A 237 0.01 14.54 15.26
C PRO A 237 -0.58 13.32 14.55
N GLN A 238 -0.76 12.20 15.27
CA GLN A 238 -1.29 10.93 14.76
C GLN A 238 -2.78 11.01 14.41
N GLY A 239 -3.53 11.87 15.09
CA GLY A 239 -4.97 12.06 14.87
C GLY A 239 -5.35 13.36 14.16
N LYS A 240 -4.39 14.11 13.60
CA LYS A 240 -4.61 15.45 13.00
C LYS A 240 -5.78 15.51 12.02
N HIS A 241 -6.05 14.44 11.26
CA HIS A 241 -7.12 14.36 10.26
C HIS A 241 -8.45 13.80 10.80
N LEU A 242 -8.53 13.40 12.08
CA LEU A 242 -9.78 12.97 12.70
C LEU A 242 -10.85 14.06 12.71
N LYS A 243 -10.44 15.33 12.84
CA LYS A 243 -11.36 16.49 12.80
C LYS A 243 -12.20 16.52 11.53
N GLU A 244 -11.63 16.09 10.41
CA GLU A 244 -12.28 16.04 9.08
C GLU A 244 -13.13 14.77 8.90
N SER A 245 -13.08 13.87 9.88
CA SER A 245 -13.71 12.54 9.81
C SER A 245 -14.99 12.44 10.65
N MET A 246 -15.54 13.58 11.14
CA MET A 246 -16.82 13.59 11.84
C MET A 246 -17.95 13.03 10.97
N GLY A 247 -18.78 12.18 11.57
CA GLY A 247 -19.87 11.48 10.87
C GLY A 247 -19.45 10.32 10.00
N LYS A 248 -18.13 10.08 9.84
CA LYS A 248 -17.57 9.03 9.00
C LYS A 248 -17.30 7.73 9.80
N THR A 249 -16.89 6.70 9.10
CA THR A 249 -16.53 5.41 9.68
C THR A 249 -15.02 5.30 9.79
N ILE A 250 -14.50 5.23 11.02
CA ILE A 250 -13.08 5.07 11.33
C ILE A 250 -12.80 3.59 11.65
N ILE A 251 -11.63 3.09 11.23
CA ILE A 251 -11.14 1.77 11.61
C ILE A 251 -9.77 1.93 12.26
N THR A 252 -9.59 1.33 13.44
CA THR A 252 -8.35 1.30 14.22
C THR A 252 -7.96 -0.13 14.55
N SER A 253 -6.75 -0.35 15.06
CA SER A 253 -6.42 -1.58 15.80
C SER A 253 -6.96 -1.52 17.24
N ASP A 254 -6.64 -2.54 18.05
CA ASP A 254 -6.90 -2.52 19.50
C ASP A 254 -5.81 -1.72 20.27
N GLY A 255 -4.84 -1.13 19.59
CA GLY A 255 -3.73 -0.35 20.14
C GLY A 255 -2.56 -1.19 20.68
N ASN A 256 -2.62 -2.53 20.58
CA ASN A 256 -1.48 -3.40 20.89
C ASN A 256 -0.60 -3.68 19.67
N THR A 257 -1.15 -3.50 18.47
CA THR A 257 -0.49 -3.71 17.19
C THR A 257 -0.76 -2.52 16.28
N LEU A 258 0.04 -2.38 15.23
CA LEU A 258 -0.36 -1.58 14.08
C LEU A 258 -1.66 -2.15 13.47
N LEU A 259 -2.32 -1.39 12.62
CA LEU A 259 -3.53 -1.81 11.90
C LEU A 259 -3.20 -2.45 10.55
N GLY A 260 -2.10 -2.02 9.93
CA GLY A 260 -1.74 -2.31 8.55
C GLY A 260 -2.58 -1.48 7.58
N ALA A 261 -2.93 -0.25 7.94
CA ALA A 261 -3.56 0.71 7.04
C ALA A 261 -2.62 1.00 5.88
N ASP A 262 -1.35 1.12 6.16
CA ASP A 262 -0.21 1.08 5.25
C ASP A 262 0.09 -0.38 4.86
N ASP A 263 -0.09 -0.85 3.60
CA ASP A 263 -0.88 -0.20 2.55
C ASP A 263 -2.08 -1.08 2.13
N LYS A 264 -2.74 -1.71 3.12
CA LYS A 264 -3.97 -2.47 2.85
C LYS A 264 -5.16 -1.57 2.49
N THR A 265 -5.05 -0.25 2.76
CA THR A 265 -5.99 0.75 2.25
C THR A 265 -5.84 0.88 0.73
N GLY A 266 -4.64 1.05 0.21
CA GLY A 266 -4.37 1.07 -1.23
C GLY A 266 -4.80 -0.24 -1.91
N CYS A 267 -4.49 -1.39 -1.30
CA CYS A 267 -5.01 -2.68 -1.77
C CYS A 267 -6.55 -2.69 -1.87
N THR A 268 -7.24 -2.18 -0.83
CA THR A 268 -8.71 -2.11 -0.80
C THR A 268 -9.24 -1.17 -1.87
N VAL A 269 -8.61 -0.01 -2.05
CA VAL A 269 -8.95 0.99 -3.07
C VAL A 269 -8.79 0.40 -4.48
N LEU A 270 -7.65 -0.24 -4.77
CA LEU A 270 -7.37 -0.80 -6.10
C LEU A 270 -8.31 -1.95 -6.46
N VAL A 271 -8.57 -2.89 -5.53
CA VAL A 271 -9.53 -3.98 -5.77
C VAL A 271 -10.95 -3.43 -5.97
N SER A 272 -11.33 -2.37 -5.24
CA SER A 272 -12.62 -1.70 -5.42
C SER A 272 -12.69 -0.92 -6.73
N LEU A 273 -11.59 -0.32 -7.17
CA LEU A 273 -11.50 0.35 -8.47
C LEU A 273 -11.68 -0.65 -9.62
N ILE A 274 -11.02 -1.81 -9.56
CA ILE A 274 -11.20 -2.88 -10.56
C ILE A 274 -12.67 -3.28 -10.63
N CYS A 275 -13.33 -3.47 -9.48
CA CYS A 275 -14.75 -3.76 -9.43
C CYS A 275 -15.61 -2.67 -10.11
N ASN A 276 -15.29 -1.39 -9.85
CA ASN A 276 -15.98 -0.25 -10.47
C ASN A 276 -15.74 -0.18 -11.99
N LEU A 277 -14.55 -0.51 -12.47
CA LEU A 277 -14.22 -0.54 -13.90
C LEU A 277 -14.95 -1.67 -14.64
N LEU A 278 -15.08 -2.83 -13.99
CA LEU A 278 -15.76 -4.01 -14.58
C LEU A 278 -17.27 -3.89 -14.63
N TYR A 279 -17.89 -3.29 -13.61
CA TYR A 279 -19.34 -3.32 -13.41
C TYR A 279 -20.00 -1.94 -13.39
N GLY A 280 -19.22 -0.88 -13.32
CA GLY A 280 -19.68 0.49 -13.35
C GLY A 280 -20.05 0.99 -14.76
N LYS A 281 -20.23 2.30 -14.89
CA LYS A 281 -20.47 2.93 -16.19
C LYS A 281 -19.21 2.80 -17.06
N PRO A 282 -19.28 2.15 -18.24
CA PRO A 282 -18.13 1.98 -19.10
C PRO A 282 -17.64 3.33 -19.67
N PHE A 283 -16.35 3.44 -19.89
CA PHE A 283 -15.69 4.53 -20.62
C PHE A 283 -14.44 3.97 -21.33
N GLU A 284 -13.94 4.69 -22.32
CA GLU A 284 -12.75 4.28 -23.07
C GLU A 284 -11.49 4.45 -22.22
N HIS A 285 -10.61 3.44 -22.22
CA HIS A 285 -9.28 3.48 -21.60
C HIS A 285 -8.28 2.61 -22.36
N GLY A 286 -6.99 2.93 -22.21
CA GLY A 286 -5.87 2.10 -22.64
C GLY A 286 -5.70 0.87 -21.75
N ASP A 287 -4.60 0.14 -21.89
CA ASP A 287 -4.30 -0.97 -20.97
C ASP A 287 -4.13 -0.46 -19.54
N LEU A 288 -4.83 -1.09 -18.59
CA LEU A 288 -4.70 -0.81 -17.17
C LEU A 288 -4.03 -1.99 -16.48
N TYR A 289 -2.99 -1.71 -15.73
CA TYR A 289 -2.24 -2.68 -14.93
C TYR A 289 -2.37 -2.33 -13.45
N PHE A 290 -2.59 -3.35 -12.63
CA PHE A 290 -2.67 -3.23 -11.19
C PHE A 290 -1.62 -4.16 -10.60
N VAL A 291 -0.80 -3.64 -9.70
CA VAL A 291 0.31 -4.36 -9.08
C VAL A 291 0.16 -4.30 -7.58
N PHE A 292 0.22 -5.46 -6.95
CA PHE A 292 0.27 -5.60 -5.51
C PHE A 292 1.63 -6.18 -5.16
N SER A 293 2.51 -5.32 -4.64
CA SER A 293 3.94 -5.62 -4.43
C SER A 293 4.20 -6.22 -3.04
N GLN A 294 5.41 -6.72 -2.85
CA GLN A 294 5.91 -7.29 -1.60
C GLN A 294 7.16 -6.52 -1.15
N ASN A 295 7.42 -6.53 0.17
CA ASN A 295 8.66 -6.01 0.76
C ASN A 295 8.91 -4.51 0.48
N GLU A 296 7.84 -3.72 0.38
CA GLU A 296 7.95 -2.27 0.19
C GLU A 296 8.57 -1.63 1.43
N ASP A 297 8.01 -1.93 2.61
CA ASP A 297 8.40 -1.38 3.92
C ASP A 297 9.85 -1.66 4.34
N ILE A 298 10.51 -2.60 3.68
CA ILE A 298 11.95 -2.85 3.82
C ILE A 298 12.77 -2.38 2.60
N GLY A 299 12.16 -1.58 1.71
CA GLY A 299 12.83 -0.97 0.55
C GLY A 299 13.16 -1.94 -0.58
N ARG A 300 12.46 -3.07 -0.71
CA ARG A 300 12.76 -4.14 -1.66
C ARG A 300 11.63 -4.45 -2.66
N ALA A 301 10.67 -3.55 -2.82
CA ALA A 301 9.53 -3.74 -3.73
C ALA A 301 9.94 -3.97 -5.21
N ALA A 302 11.10 -3.48 -5.63
CA ALA A 302 11.57 -3.70 -7.00
C ALA A 302 12.23 -5.08 -7.23
N ASP A 303 12.61 -5.81 -6.18
CA ASP A 303 13.38 -7.06 -6.30
C ASP A 303 12.56 -8.21 -6.88
N GLY A 304 11.25 -8.20 -6.67
CA GLY A 304 10.34 -9.21 -7.19
C GLY A 304 9.49 -8.74 -8.37
N PHE A 305 9.64 -7.50 -8.79
CA PHE A 305 8.84 -6.91 -9.86
C PHE A 305 9.21 -7.48 -11.24
N GLU A 306 8.19 -7.85 -12.03
CA GLU A 306 8.38 -8.45 -13.36
C GLU A 306 7.64 -7.65 -14.43
N THR A 307 8.40 -6.96 -15.29
CA THR A 307 7.88 -6.07 -16.35
C THR A 307 6.99 -6.78 -17.38
N LYS A 308 7.17 -8.09 -17.58
CA LYS A 308 6.36 -8.89 -18.52
C LYS A 308 4.86 -8.87 -18.20
N TYR A 309 4.49 -8.65 -16.94
CA TYR A 309 3.08 -8.62 -16.52
C TYR A 309 2.42 -7.24 -16.63
N VAL A 310 3.22 -6.20 -16.91
CA VAL A 310 2.73 -4.82 -17.02
C VAL A 310 2.98 -4.20 -18.40
N GLY A 311 3.19 -5.06 -19.41
CA GLY A 311 3.41 -4.58 -20.79
C GLY A 311 4.76 -3.89 -21.01
N GLY A 312 5.75 -4.15 -20.17
CA GLY A 312 7.09 -3.58 -20.22
C GLY A 312 7.23 -2.32 -19.38
N ASN A 313 7.04 -1.14 -19.95
CA ASN A 313 7.15 0.15 -19.27
C ASN A 313 5.89 1.00 -19.50
N PRO A 314 4.89 0.95 -18.63
CA PRO A 314 3.63 1.69 -18.76
C PRO A 314 3.86 3.21 -18.89
N ASP A 315 2.96 3.89 -19.65
CA ASP A 315 3.10 5.33 -19.90
C ASP A 315 2.88 6.18 -18.66
N VAL A 316 1.98 5.77 -17.78
CA VAL A 316 1.63 6.47 -16.54
C VAL A 316 1.72 5.50 -15.36
N VAL A 317 2.35 5.94 -14.28
CA VAL A 317 2.50 5.16 -13.05
C VAL A 317 1.90 5.95 -11.89
N ILE A 318 1.14 5.29 -11.03
CA ILE A 318 0.53 5.87 -9.83
C ILE A 318 0.70 4.87 -8.68
N ASP A 319 1.32 5.35 -7.60
CA ASP A 319 1.41 4.62 -6.34
C ASP A 319 0.26 5.06 -5.43
N VAL A 320 -0.46 4.14 -4.84
CA VAL A 320 -1.62 4.43 -3.98
C VAL A 320 -1.24 4.08 -2.55
N ASP A 321 -0.35 4.89 -1.98
CA ASP A 321 0.39 4.60 -0.75
C ASP A 321 0.71 5.88 0.06
N GLY A 322 -0.01 6.97 -0.20
CA GLY A 322 0.20 8.24 0.52
C GLY A 322 -0.62 8.34 1.81
N ASP A 323 -0.12 9.12 2.75
CA ASP A 323 -0.63 9.33 4.11
C ASP A 323 -1.46 10.61 4.30
N ASP A 324 -1.33 11.58 3.37
CA ASP A 324 -1.93 12.92 3.51
C ASP A 324 -3.05 13.15 2.50
N PRO A 325 -4.32 13.35 2.94
CA PRO A 325 -5.46 13.60 2.06
C PRO A 325 -5.39 14.93 1.29
N HIS A 326 -4.48 15.86 1.67
CA HIS A 326 -4.36 17.20 1.10
C HIS A 326 -3.12 17.36 0.21
N SER A 327 -2.29 16.33 0.08
CA SER A 327 -1.11 16.37 -0.76
C SER A 327 -0.89 15.06 -1.53
N PHE A 328 -0.03 15.11 -2.53
CA PHE A 328 0.45 13.95 -3.28
C PHE A 328 1.91 14.16 -3.67
N SER A 329 2.67 13.08 -3.68
CA SER A 329 4.09 13.14 -3.97
C SER A 329 4.34 13.17 -5.48
N VAL A 330 5.19 14.09 -5.93
CA VAL A 330 5.58 14.24 -7.35
C VAL A 330 7.08 14.10 -7.56
N GLU A 331 7.82 14.06 -6.48
CA GLU A 331 9.27 13.87 -6.46
C GLU A 331 9.71 13.31 -5.11
N ASN A 332 10.81 12.63 -5.12
CA ASN A 332 11.43 12.06 -3.93
C ASN A 332 12.95 12.13 -4.03
N PHE A 333 13.66 11.84 -2.95
CA PHE A 333 15.09 11.64 -3.02
C PHE A 333 15.44 10.52 -4.01
N THR A 334 16.54 10.68 -4.73
CA THR A 334 17.30 9.54 -5.21
C THR A 334 18.12 8.99 -4.05
N ALA A 335 18.09 7.67 -3.87
CA ALA A 335 18.79 6.96 -2.81
C ALA A 335 19.84 6.03 -3.38
N ALA A 336 21.07 6.27 -3.00
CA ALA A 336 22.19 5.41 -3.36
C ALA A 336 22.95 4.98 -2.10
N MET A 337 23.64 3.85 -2.20
CA MET A 337 24.46 3.29 -1.13
C MET A 337 25.79 2.83 -1.69
N ARG A 338 26.88 3.06 -0.91
CA ARG A 338 28.21 2.49 -1.14
C ARG A 338 28.75 1.87 0.13
N ILE A 339 29.59 0.88 0.00
CA ILE A 339 30.36 0.28 1.08
C ILE A 339 31.83 0.56 0.79
N TYR A 340 32.51 1.15 1.75
CA TYR A 340 33.95 1.32 1.73
C TYR A 340 34.59 0.27 2.63
N THR A 341 35.50 -0.52 2.07
CA THR A 341 36.28 -1.51 2.81
C THR A 341 37.69 -0.98 3.02
N PHE A 342 38.11 -0.93 4.28
CA PHE A 342 39.44 -0.52 4.71
C PHE A 342 40.20 -1.79 5.09
N HIS A 343 41.18 -2.16 4.27
CA HIS A 343 42.03 -3.34 4.47
C HIS A 343 43.28 -2.91 5.20
N GLY A 344 43.39 -3.34 6.42
CA GLY A 344 44.55 -3.08 7.26
C GLY A 344 45.52 -4.26 7.32
N LYS A 345 46.47 -4.15 8.20
CA LYS A 345 47.41 -5.21 8.50
C LYS A 345 47.80 -5.13 9.99
N SER A 346 47.43 -6.15 10.72
CA SER A 346 47.79 -6.23 12.15
C SER A 346 49.30 -6.36 12.35
N ALA A 347 49.83 -5.59 13.31
CA ALA A 347 51.21 -5.68 13.79
C ALA A 347 51.27 -5.31 15.26
N HIS A 348 52.38 -5.60 15.92
CA HIS A 348 52.57 -5.11 17.27
C HIS A 348 52.66 -3.57 17.27
N PRO A 349 51.80 -2.86 18.01
CA PRO A 349 51.69 -1.39 17.90
C PRO A 349 53.04 -0.66 18.15
N GLY A 350 53.85 -1.12 19.05
CA GLY A 350 55.18 -0.55 19.34
C GLY A 350 56.18 -0.64 18.18
N GLU A 351 55.96 -1.54 17.24
CA GLU A 351 56.76 -1.75 16.03
C GLU A 351 55.98 -1.42 14.74
N GLY A 352 54.92 -0.66 14.90
CA GLY A 352 53.93 -0.45 13.82
C GLY A 352 54.54 0.08 12.52
N TYR A 353 55.45 1.06 12.62
CA TYR A 353 56.08 1.64 11.43
C TYR A 353 56.99 0.61 10.71
N ALA A 354 57.84 -0.09 11.47
CA ALA A 354 58.76 -1.09 10.92
C ALA A 354 58.01 -2.24 10.23
N ASN A 355 56.88 -2.65 10.78
CA ASN A 355 56.06 -3.75 10.31
C ASN A 355 54.95 -3.30 9.31
N LYS A 356 54.95 -2.01 8.95
CA LYS A 356 53.92 -1.42 8.07
C LYS A 356 52.51 -1.72 8.58
N TYR A 357 52.28 -1.42 9.86
CA TYR A 357 50.95 -1.58 10.49
C TYR A 357 49.92 -0.70 9.80
N GLY A 358 48.89 -1.30 9.30
CA GLY A 358 47.74 -0.64 8.68
C GLY A 358 46.55 -0.64 9.63
N ASP A 359 46.30 0.43 10.36
CA ASP A 359 45.18 0.57 11.27
C ASP A 359 43.89 0.92 10.50
N ALA A 360 43.15 -0.11 10.11
CA ALA A 360 41.93 0.02 9.32
C ALA A 360 40.80 0.72 10.12
N LEU A 361 40.71 0.52 11.44
CA LEU A 361 39.69 1.19 12.28
C LEU A 361 39.90 2.69 12.31
N THR A 362 41.15 3.13 12.57
CA THR A 362 41.48 4.56 12.60
C THR A 362 41.32 5.20 11.23
N ALA A 363 41.70 4.51 10.15
CA ALA A 363 41.49 4.98 8.77
C ALA A 363 40.01 5.14 8.45
N ALA A 364 39.17 4.16 8.78
CA ALA A 364 37.71 4.22 8.60
C ALA A 364 37.08 5.38 9.38
N SER A 365 37.52 5.58 10.62
CA SER A 365 37.06 6.70 11.47
C SER A 365 37.48 8.05 10.90
N TYR A 366 38.71 8.15 10.38
CA TYR A 366 39.21 9.35 9.73
C TYR A 366 38.41 9.68 8.46
N PHE A 367 38.12 8.67 7.65
CA PHE A 367 37.26 8.82 6.45
C PHE A 367 35.90 9.44 6.83
N VAL A 368 35.21 8.89 7.83
CA VAL A 368 33.94 9.43 8.31
C VAL A 368 34.08 10.88 8.80
N GLY A 369 35.19 11.18 9.48
CA GLY A 369 35.50 12.53 9.96
C GLY A 369 35.75 13.56 8.85
N GLN A 370 36.04 13.14 7.60
CA GLN A 370 36.16 14.03 6.44
C GLN A 370 34.82 14.49 5.86
N ILE A 371 33.70 13.80 6.23
CA ILE A 371 32.37 14.17 5.71
C ILE A 371 31.92 15.46 6.39
N PRO A 372 31.57 16.51 5.62
CA PRO A 372 31.19 17.79 6.20
C PRO A 372 29.93 17.66 7.08
N PRO A 373 29.95 18.16 8.35
CA PRO A 373 28.81 18.05 9.25
C PRO A 373 27.48 18.61 8.69
N TYR A 374 27.56 19.65 7.86
CA TYR A 374 26.35 20.24 7.24
C TYR A 374 25.68 19.32 6.20
N LYS A 375 26.34 18.23 5.78
CA LYS A 375 25.76 17.18 4.94
C LYS A 375 25.23 16.00 5.73
N HIS A 376 25.23 16.07 7.07
CA HIS A 376 24.63 15.03 7.90
C HIS A 376 23.07 15.08 7.87
N PRO A 377 22.36 13.95 7.90
CA PRO A 377 20.89 13.93 7.84
C PRO A 377 20.21 14.68 8.97
N SER A 378 20.83 14.83 10.15
CA SER A 378 20.28 15.61 11.28
C SER A 378 20.25 17.13 11.04
N ILE A 379 20.96 17.62 10.03
CA ILE A 379 21.06 19.05 9.68
C ILE A 379 20.35 19.34 8.35
N SER A 380 20.40 18.41 7.40
CA SER A 380 19.80 18.51 6.07
C SER A 380 18.27 18.72 6.17
N ARG A 381 17.76 19.72 5.43
CA ARG A 381 16.34 20.12 5.44
C ARG A 381 15.77 20.25 4.03
N GLY A 382 14.44 20.08 3.92
CA GLY A 382 13.74 20.24 2.65
C GLY A 382 14.36 19.38 1.56
N LYS A 383 14.77 20.00 0.46
CA LYS A 383 15.41 19.32 -0.68
C LYS A 383 16.93 19.16 -0.58
N GLN A 384 17.55 19.58 0.51
CA GLN A 384 19.00 19.41 0.68
C GLN A 384 19.37 17.93 0.78
N GLY A 385 20.29 17.50 -0.05
CA GLY A 385 20.85 16.16 0.00
C GLY A 385 21.82 15.98 1.17
N TYR A 386 22.13 14.70 1.48
CA TYR A 386 23.01 14.35 2.58
C TYR A 386 23.85 13.11 2.31
N ILE A 387 24.92 12.98 3.09
CA ILE A 387 25.75 11.78 3.23
C ILE A 387 25.55 11.24 4.64
N HIS A 388 25.23 9.96 4.77
CA HIS A 388 25.04 9.29 6.05
C HIS A 388 25.93 8.05 6.15
N CYS A 389 27.05 8.19 6.85
CA CYS A 389 27.84 7.04 7.28
C CYS A 389 27.11 6.43 8.49
N TYR A 390 26.36 5.36 8.28
CA TYR A 390 25.43 4.84 9.28
C TYR A 390 25.90 3.57 10.00
N ASP A 391 26.99 2.96 9.50
CA ASP A 391 27.57 1.76 10.10
C ASP A 391 29.08 1.75 9.90
N ILE A 392 29.82 1.46 10.96
CA ILE A 392 31.24 1.07 10.94
C ILE A 392 31.30 -0.29 11.61
N SER A 393 31.65 -1.30 10.87
CA SER A 393 31.71 -2.68 11.34
C SER A 393 32.87 -3.44 10.71
N HIS A 394 33.24 -4.56 11.32
CA HIS A 394 34.15 -5.52 10.69
C HIS A 394 33.38 -6.65 10.03
N PRO A 395 33.95 -7.31 8.99
CA PRO A 395 33.31 -8.43 8.31
C PRO A 395 32.92 -9.55 9.29
N LYS A 396 31.85 -10.28 8.99
CA LYS A 396 31.33 -11.37 9.85
C LYS A 396 32.34 -12.47 10.15
N ASP A 397 33.24 -12.74 9.22
CA ASP A 397 34.33 -13.72 9.36
C ASP A 397 35.46 -13.25 10.29
N SER A 398 35.44 -11.99 10.69
CA SER A 398 36.37 -11.43 11.70
C SER A 398 35.89 -11.61 13.14
N ILE A 399 34.72 -12.21 13.37
CA ILE A 399 34.16 -12.45 14.71
C ILE A 399 35.11 -13.39 15.50
N GLY A 400 35.52 -12.95 16.71
CA GLY A 400 36.44 -13.69 17.59
C GLY A 400 37.92 -13.33 17.43
N LYS A 401 38.30 -12.50 16.46
CA LYS A 401 39.64 -11.91 16.37
C LYS A 401 39.75 -10.74 17.35
N VAL A 402 40.88 -10.64 18.07
CA VAL A 402 41.15 -9.54 19.00
C VAL A 402 41.29 -8.22 18.26
N ILE A 403 41.88 -8.25 17.07
CA ILE A 403 42.03 -7.11 16.15
C ILE A 403 41.60 -7.58 14.80
N SER A 404 40.67 -6.86 14.18
CA SER A 404 40.28 -7.12 12.79
C SER A 404 41.21 -6.39 11.84
N ASP A 405 41.65 -7.07 10.78
CA ASP A 405 42.44 -6.43 9.73
C ASP A 405 41.57 -5.53 8.82
N ASP A 406 40.28 -5.80 8.76
CA ASP A 406 39.35 -5.11 7.86
C ASP A 406 38.23 -4.41 8.61
N TYR A 407 37.84 -3.23 8.12
CA TYR A 407 36.65 -2.50 8.57
C TYR A 407 35.82 -2.05 7.37
N LEU A 408 34.51 -2.06 7.56
CA LEU A 408 33.53 -1.61 6.58
C LEU A 408 32.87 -0.31 7.04
N VAL A 409 32.74 0.65 6.13
CA VAL A 409 31.89 1.84 6.34
C VAL A 409 30.76 1.81 5.33
N LYS A 410 29.50 1.73 5.82
CA LYS A 410 28.33 1.80 4.96
C LYS A 410 27.83 3.23 4.88
N VAL A 411 27.69 3.71 3.64
CA VAL A 411 27.35 5.11 3.36
C VAL A 411 26.08 5.17 2.53
N ARG A 412 25.12 5.98 2.98
CA ARG A 412 23.91 6.35 2.22
C ARG A 412 24.05 7.74 1.65
N LEU A 413 23.65 7.89 0.37
CA LEU A 413 23.49 9.17 -0.32
C LEU A 413 22.02 9.43 -0.55
N ARG A 414 21.57 10.65 -0.32
CA ARG A 414 20.21 11.11 -0.66
C ARG A 414 20.28 12.48 -1.30
N TYR A 415 19.61 12.66 -2.43
CA TYR A 415 19.60 13.93 -3.17
C TYR A 415 18.37 14.01 -4.08
N PHE A 416 17.86 15.23 -4.30
CA PHE A 416 16.78 15.47 -5.28
C PHE A 416 17.32 15.75 -6.67
N ASP A 417 18.41 16.48 -6.76
CA ASP A 417 19.02 16.93 -8.01
C ASP A 417 20.28 16.12 -8.34
N LYS A 418 20.44 15.74 -9.62
CA LYS A 418 21.59 14.93 -10.07
C LYS A 418 22.92 15.64 -9.85
N LEU A 419 22.98 16.97 -10.06
CA LEU A 419 24.21 17.74 -9.83
C LEU A 419 24.59 17.76 -8.35
N GLU A 420 23.59 17.85 -7.44
CA GLU A 420 23.87 17.68 -6.02
C GLU A 420 24.40 16.27 -5.72
N GLY A 421 23.80 15.24 -6.32
CA GLY A 421 24.28 13.85 -6.20
C GLY A 421 25.74 13.71 -6.62
N ASP A 422 26.13 14.33 -7.73
CA ASP A 422 27.53 14.33 -8.19
C ASP A 422 28.44 15.08 -7.21
N SER A 423 27.99 16.18 -6.65
CA SER A 423 28.73 16.90 -5.60
C SER A 423 28.94 16.05 -4.34
N LEU A 424 27.92 15.27 -3.92
CA LEU A 424 28.05 14.36 -2.77
C LEU A 424 29.06 13.23 -3.07
N ARG A 425 29.08 12.70 -4.29
CA ARG A 425 30.08 11.69 -4.72
C ARG A 425 31.48 12.27 -4.69
N GLN A 426 31.68 13.48 -5.20
CA GLN A 426 32.99 14.17 -5.16
C GLN A 426 33.47 14.38 -3.73
N MET A 427 32.58 14.66 -2.75
CA MET A 427 32.96 14.75 -1.33
C MET A 427 33.45 13.40 -0.79
N LEU A 428 32.80 12.29 -1.18
CA LEU A 428 33.25 10.94 -0.80
C LEU A 428 34.58 10.59 -1.44
N ASP A 429 34.77 10.88 -2.73
CA ASP A 429 36.03 10.63 -3.44
C ASP A 429 37.18 11.45 -2.83
N SER A 430 36.90 12.70 -2.41
CA SER A 430 37.87 13.53 -1.69
C SER A 430 38.21 12.96 -0.30
N ALA A 431 37.21 12.44 0.43
CA ALA A 431 37.43 11.81 1.74
C ALA A 431 38.26 10.53 1.61
N GLU A 432 38.00 9.72 0.59
CA GLU A 432 38.77 8.53 0.24
C GLU A 432 40.23 8.89 -0.06
N GLY A 433 40.48 9.85 -0.96
CA GLY A 433 41.82 10.30 -1.34
C GLY A 433 42.66 10.79 -0.15
N LYS A 434 42.05 11.64 0.72
CA LYS A 434 42.71 12.11 1.95
C LYS A 434 43.02 10.97 2.92
N THR A 435 42.14 9.95 2.98
CA THR A 435 42.37 8.80 3.87
C THR A 435 43.51 7.92 3.36
N ILE A 436 43.60 7.69 2.05
CA ILE A 436 44.70 6.95 1.42
C ILE A 436 46.06 7.68 1.68
N GLU A 437 46.05 9.00 1.55
CA GLU A 437 47.25 9.81 1.81
C GLU A 437 47.66 9.72 3.30
N ALA A 438 46.71 9.83 4.22
CA ALA A 438 46.99 9.82 5.68
C ALA A 438 47.37 8.43 6.20
N PHE A 439 46.89 7.35 5.59
CA PHE A 439 47.10 5.97 6.01
C PHE A 439 47.71 5.10 4.91
N PRO A 440 48.97 5.29 4.54
CA PRO A 440 49.56 4.65 3.36
C PRO A 440 49.70 3.12 3.45
N PHE A 441 49.46 2.53 4.62
CA PHE A 441 49.48 1.07 4.84
C PHE A 441 48.08 0.47 4.91
N VAL A 442 47.02 1.26 4.68
CA VAL A 442 45.65 0.80 4.60
C VAL A 442 45.19 0.93 3.13
N LYS A 443 44.74 -0.16 2.56
CA LYS A 443 44.10 -0.14 1.22
C LYS A 443 42.63 0.17 1.40
N VAL A 444 42.10 1.13 0.63
CA VAL A 444 40.67 1.47 0.64
C VAL A 444 40.04 0.97 -0.68
N GLU A 445 38.92 0.30 -0.58
CA GLU A 445 38.14 -0.16 -1.72
C GLU A 445 36.68 0.29 -1.58
N ALA A 446 36.16 0.98 -2.60
CA ALA A 446 34.74 1.34 -2.68
C ALA A 446 33.97 0.31 -3.51
N SER A 447 32.82 -0.15 -3.02
CA SER A 447 31.91 -0.97 -3.82
C SER A 447 31.32 -0.17 -4.98
N ALA A 448 30.77 -0.88 -5.98
CA ALA A 448 29.85 -0.24 -6.93
C ALA A 448 28.69 0.42 -6.17
N GLU A 449 28.23 1.56 -6.69
CA GLU A 449 27.08 2.24 -6.13
C GLU A 449 25.81 1.41 -6.37
N ASN A 450 25.05 1.16 -5.32
CA ASN A 450 23.74 0.51 -5.37
C ASN A 450 22.65 1.58 -5.33
N LEU A 451 21.96 1.77 -6.44
CA LEU A 451 20.79 2.66 -6.55
C LEU A 451 19.57 1.93 -5.99
N GLN A 452 19.08 2.38 -4.83
CA GLN A 452 17.95 1.78 -4.12
C GLN A 452 16.60 2.25 -4.69
N TYR A 453 16.46 3.56 -4.91
CA TYR A 453 15.34 4.19 -5.58
C TYR A 453 15.76 5.50 -6.28
N GLU A 454 15.01 5.90 -7.30
CA GLU A 454 15.30 7.10 -8.09
C GLU A 454 14.20 8.15 -7.90
N ASN A 455 14.57 9.43 -8.07
CA ASN A 455 13.58 10.51 -8.06
C ASN A 455 12.58 10.32 -9.20
N VAL A 456 11.33 10.07 -8.86
CA VAL A 456 10.24 9.80 -9.81
C VAL A 456 10.00 10.96 -10.79
N ALA A 457 10.33 12.18 -10.39
CA ALA A 457 10.19 13.37 -11.25
C ALA A 457 10.98 13.28 -12.55
N TYR A 458 12.07 12.50 -12.60
CA TYR A 458 12.90 12.41 -13.82
C TYR A 458 12.20 11.74 -15.00
N THR A 459 11.25 10.84 -14.72
CA THR A 459 10.59 10.01 -15.75
C THR A 459 9.07 10.01 -15.64
N MET A 460 8.50 10.74 -14.67
CA MET A 460 7.05 10.84 -14.46
C MET A 460 6.34 11.38 -15.71
N TYR A 461 5.10 10.91 -15.93
CA TYR A 461 4.25 11.44 -17.00
C TYR A 461 4.02 12.95 -16.80
N PRO A 462 4.40 13.80 -17.76
CA PRO A 462 4.56 15.25 -17.53
C PRO A 462 3.31 15.98 -17.04
N THR A 463 2.12 15.57 -17.49
CA THR A 463 0.84 16.22 -17.12
C THR A 463 0.14 15.54 -15.95
N LEU A 464 0.71 14.49 -15.37
CA LEU A 464 0.10 13.73 -14.28
C LEU A 464 -0.22 14.60 -13.06
N PRO A 465 0.64 15.53 -12.59
CA PRO A 465 0.32 16.37 -11.44
C PRO A 465 -0.93 17.23 -11.65
N ASP A 466 -1.13 17.79 -12.84
CA ASP A 466 -2.29 18.60 -13.15
C ASP A 466 -3.57 17.75 -13.32
N ILE A 467 -3.43 16.54 -13.85
CA ILE A 467 -4.53 15.57 -13.94
C ILE A 467 -5.00 15.18 -12.54
N ILE A 468 -4.08 14.90 -11.61
CA ILE A 468 -4.41 14.59 -10.21
C ILE A 468 -5.19 15.75 -9.58
N LYS A 469 -4.69 17.01 -9.65
CA LYS A 469 -5.39 18.19 -9.14
C LYS A 469 -6.81 18.32 -9.70
N LYS A 470 -6.99 18.12 -11.01
CA LYS A 470 -8.30 18.16 -11.67
C LYS A 470 -9.23 17.05 -11.19
N ALA A 471 -8.70 15.87 -10.94
CA ALA A 471 -9.47 14.73 -10.43
C ALA A 471 -9.99 15.02 -9.00
N TYR A 472 -9.14 15.48 -8.10
CA TYR A 472 -9.54 15.89 -6.75
C TYR A 472 -10.56 17.03 -6.77
N ALA A 473 -10.34 18.07 -7.59
CA ALA A 473 -11.26 19.18 -7.76
C ALA A 473 -12.65 18.76 -8.25
N SER A 474 -12.74 17.68 -9.04
CA SER A 474 -14.03 17.14 -9.50
C SER A 474 -14.90 16.57 -8.37
N LEU A 475 -14.31 16.28 -7.20
CA LEU A 475 -14.98 15.86 -5.97
C LEU A 475 -15.05 17.01 -4.93
N GLY A 476 -14.74 18.25 -5.32
CA GLY A 476 -14.72 19.41 -4.42
C GLY A 476 -13.53 19.42 -3.45
N LYS A 477 -12.52 18.55 -3.67
CA LYS A 477 -11.32 18.47 -2.83
C LYS A 477 -10.18 19.28 -3.43
N LYS A 478 -9.32 19.85 -2.57
CA LYS A 478 -8.07 20.50 -2.97
C LYS A 478 -6.90 19.63 -2.56
N VAL A 479 -5.90 19.55 -3.43
CA VAL A 479 -4.68 18.79 -3.17
C VAL A 479 -3.47 19.54 -3.73
N SER A 480 -2.32 19.46 -3.06
CA SER A 480 -1.08 20.12 -3.44
C SER A 480 0.04 19.09 -3.70
N PRO A 481 0.91 19.34 -4.69
CA PRO A 481 2.10 18.50 -4.87
C PRO A 481 3.08 18.73 -3.71
N ARG A 482 3.75 17.65 -3.28
CA ARG A 482 4.83 17.70 -2.29
C ARG A 482 6.06 16.91 -2.75
N SER A 483 7.19 17.15 -2.07
CA SER A 483 8.43 16.41 -2.22
C SER A 483 8.60 15.48 -1.04
N GLU A 484 8.97 14.22 -1.29
CA GLU A 484 9.20 13.22 -0.24
C GLU A 484 10.70 13.00 0.01
N ARG A 485 11.07 12.82 1.26
CA ARG A 485 12.44 12.45 1.64
C ARG A 485 12.65 10.93 1.75
N GLY A 486 11.61 10.15 1.47
CA GLY A 486 11.60 8.68 1.37
C GLY A 486 11.49 8.21 -0.08
N GLY A 487 11.32 6.92 -0.26
CA GLY A 487 11.00 6.26 -1.53
C GLY A 487 9.66 5.53 -1.42
N THR A 488 9.07 5.19 -2.55
CA THR A 488 7.85 4.41 -2.69
C THR A 488 8.09 3.27 -3.66
N THR A 489 7.15 2.36 -3.83
CA THR A 489 7.25 1.30 -4.86
C THR A 489 7.61 1.88 -6.23
N SER A 490 6.97 3.00 -6.65
CA SER A 490 7.25 3.63 -7.94
C SER A 490 8.68 4.17 -8.05
N ALA A 491 9.25 4.68 -6.96
CA ALA A 491 10.63 5.15 -6.93
C ALA A 491 11.63 3.98 -7.00
N MET A 492 11.31 2.84 -6.38
CA MET A 492 12.14 1.64 -6.43
C MET A 492 12.18 1.02 -7.83
N ILE A 493 11.03 0.93 -8.51
CA ILE A 493 10.99 0.44 -9.90
C ILE A 493 11.60 1.43 -10.89
N ALA A 494 11.57 2.74 -10.62
CA ALA A 494 12.24 3.75 -11.43
C ALA A 494 13.75 3.53 -11.44
N ALA A 495 14.36 3.11 -10.32
CA ALA A 495 15.77 2.71 -10.25
C ALA A 495 16.10 1.48 -11.13
N LYS A 496 15.12 0.71 -11.56
CA LYS A 496 15.26 -0.41 -12.51
C LYS A 496 14.99 0.01 -13.97
N GLY A 497 14.86 1.31 -14.24
CA GLY A 497 14.69 1.87 -15.59
C GLY A 497 13.23 1.98 -16.06
N LEU A 498 12.25 1.79 -15.16
CA LEU A 498 10.85 2.07 -15.48
C LEU A 498 10.51 3.55 -15.25
N ARG A 499 9.29 3.94 -15.64
CA ARG A 499 8.78 5.28 -15.33
C ARG A 499 8.50 5.42 -13.83
N GLY A 500 8.87 6.57 -13.29
CA GLY A 500 8.45 6.99 -11.96
C GLY A 500 6.98 7.42 -11.95
N GLY A 501 6.34 7.33 -10.80
CA GLY A 501 4.93 7.66 -10.60
C GLY A 501 4.70 8.64 -9.47
N ALA A 502 3.55 9.32 -9.50
CA ALA A 502 3.08 10.07 -8.34
C ALA A 502 2.59 9.10 -7.26
N CYS A 503 2.92 9.39 -5.99
CA CYS A 503 2.30 8.72 -4.86
C CYS A 503 1.13 9.55 -4.36
N ILE A 504 -0.06 8.95 -4.30
CA ILE A 504 -1.30 9.61 -3.88
C ILE A 504 -1.86 8.96 -2.63
N PHE A 505 -2.66 9.72 -1.88
CA PHE A 505 -3.31 9.24 -0.67
C PHE A 505 -4.04 7.91 -0.88
N SER A 506 -3.87 6.96 0.05
CA SER A 506 -4.52 5.65 0.03
C SER A 506 -5.71 5.57 0.98
N GLY A 507 -5.70 6.37 2.04
CA GLY A 507 -6.62 6.31 3.17
C GLY A 507 -5.92 6.01 4.50
N GLN A 508 -4.62 5.69 4.47
CA GLN A 508 -3.82 5.39 5.66
C GLN A 508 -3.50 6.63 6.47
N GLN A 509 -3.34 6.45 7.77
CA GLN A 509 -3.01 7.50 8.71
C GLN A 509 -2.18 6.94 9.85
N ALA A 510 -1.20 7.73 10.32
CA ALA A 510 -0.31 7.40 11.44
C ALA A 510 0.42 6.06 11.24
N GLU A 511 0.90 5.86 10.03
CA GLU A 511 1.63 4.67 9.57
C GLU A 511 2.80 4.32 10.50
N HIS A 512 3.27 3.08 10.43
CA HIS A 512 4.39 2.53 11.20
C HIS A 512 4.23 2.61 12.72
N SER A 513 2.97 2.67 13.21
CA SER A 513 2.71 2.85 14.63
C SER A 513 1.47 2.10 15.11
N VAL A 514 1.32 1.96 16.43
CA VAL A 514 0.09 1.42 17.06
C VAL A 514 -1.08 2.40 17.01
N TYR A 515 -0.85 3.63 16.54
CA TYR A 515 -1.86 4.66 16.34
C TYR A 515 -2.50 4.61 14.96
N GLU A 516 -2.12 3.66 14.10
CA GLU A 516 -2.65 3.55 12.75
C GLU A 516 -4.18 3.53 12.72
N TRP A 517 -4.75 4.27 11.79
CA TRP A 517 -6.17 4.28 11.51
C TRP A 517 -6.48 4.57 10.04
N THR A 518 -7.69 4.31 9.63
CA THR A 518 -8.20 4.67 8.31
C THR A 518 -9.65 5.13 8.36
N CYS A 519 -10.07 5.89 7.36
CA CYS A 519 -11.44 6.34 7.14
C CYS A 519 -12.02 5.66 5.88
N VAL A 520 -13.16 5.01 6.04
CA VAL A 520 -13.83 4.27 4.95
C VAL A 520 -14.24 5.20 3.82
N GLU A 521 -14.75 6.37 4.15
CA GLU A 521 -15.18 7.37 3.17
C GLU A 521 -14.02 7.91 2.35
N ASP A 522 -12.83 7.97 2.93
CA ASP A 522 -11.63 8.40 2.21
C ASP A 522 -11.20 7.32 1.19
N MET A 523 -11.23 6.02 1.53
CA MET A 523 -11.01 4.94 0.56
C MET A 523 -12.02 4.97 -0.59
N VAL A 524 -13.31 5.25 -0.30
CA VAL A 524 -14.35 5.40 -1.31
C VAL A 524 -14.06 6.59 -2.24
N ASP A 525 -13.65 7.72 -1.68
CA ASP A 525 -13.31 8.91 -2.46
C ASP A 525 -12.06 8.69 -3.31
N MET A 526 -11.03 8.02 -2.77
CA MET A 526 -9.82 7.69 -3.55
C MET A 526 -10.12 6.77 -4.73
N THR A 527 -11.01 5.81 -4.56
CA THR A 527 -11.48 4.99 -5.69
C THR A 527 -12.12 5.83 -6.80
N LYS A 528 -12.95 6.82 -6.44
CA LYS A 528 -13.56 7.76 -7.40
C LYS A 528 -12.52 8.67 -8.06
N ILE A 529 -11.56 9.17 -7.28
CA ILE A 529 -10.47 10.03 -7.77
C ILE A 529 -9.61 9.26 -8.78
N LEU A 530 -9.21 8.03 -8.49
CA LEU A 530 -8.44 7.18 -9.41
C LEU A 530 -9.21 6.91 -10.71
N GLN A 531 -10.50 6.57 -10.60
CA GLN A 531 -11.34 6.42 -11.79
C GLN A 531 -11.37 7.71 -12.62
N LYS A 532 -11.44 8.87 -11.97
CA LYS A 532 -11.41 10.17 -12.64
C LYS A 532 -10.07 10.47 -13.28
N ILE A 533 -8.95 10.11 -12.63
CA ILE A 533 -7.59 10.24 -13.20
C ILE A 533 -7.51 9.43 -14.49
N ILE A 534 -7.92 8.15 -14.48
CA ILE A 534 -7.93 7.29 -15.67
C ILE A 534 -8.75 7.94 -16.79
N MET A 535 -9.94 8.46 -16.49
CA MET A 535 -10.79 9.15 -17.47
C MET A 535 -10.15 10.42 -18.04
N LEU A 536 -9.35 11.15 -17.26
CA LEU A 536 -8.70 12.40 -17.69
C LEU A 536 -7.44 12.15 -18.52
N ILE A 537 -6.69 11.08 -18.22
CA ILE A 537 -5.53 10.64 -19.02
C ILE A 537 -5.96 10.23 -20.43
N ASN A 538 -7.16 9.66 -20.57
CA ASN A 538 -7.68 9.10 -21.81
C ASN A 538 -8.50 10.10 -22.67
N LYS A 539 -8.53 11.37 -22.27
CA LYS A 539 -9.14 12.46 -23.06
C LYS A 539 -8.18 13.04 -24.06
#